data_2afbf789a0c38d0fecc456b11797f7d4
#
_entry.id   2afbf789a0c38d0fecc456b11797f7d4
#
_cell.length_a   1.000
_cell.length_b   1.000
_cell.length_c   1.000
_cell.angle_alpha   90.00
_cell.angle_beta   90.00
_cell.angle_gamma   90.00
#
_symmetry.space_group_name_H-M   'P 1'
#
loop_
_entity.id
_entity.type
_entity.pdbx_description
1 polymer ?
#
loop_
_entity_poly.entity_id
_entity_poly.type
_entity_poly.pdbx_seq_one_letter_code
_entity_poly.pdbx_strand_id
1 'polypeptide(L)'
;MLAFVSGFLLDCLFGDPYWMPHPVRFMGNLISFLDKKLMGEKHKGEEKKADAPNGAGVKDDATIRSERRKGILLVICVLAATAIVSGIIFLGAYAIHPIAGFVVEAIMTYQILAARCLQKESTKVYTALKKNDLLGARYAVSMIVGRDTNVLDEAGVARAAVETVAESTSDGVIAPMLYTALGGPVLGMIYKAVNTMDSMVGYKSSRYLYFGRAAAKLDDVINWVPARISALLLIAGSAFLSV
;
A
#
# COMPACT_ATOMS: atom_id res chain seq x y z
N MET A 1 -5.77 4.65 -22.86
CA MET A 1 -7.14 4.86 -22.33
C MET A 1 -7.96 3.58 -22.27
N LEU A 2 -8.21 2.84 -23.37
CA LEU A 2 -9.01 1.61 -23.32
C LEU A 2 -8.42 0.55 -22.38
N ALA A 3 -7.11 0.30 -22.41
CA ALA A 3 -6.45 -0.64 -21.50
C ALA A 3 -6.60 -0.27 -20.02
N PHE A 4 -6.51 1.03 -19.71
CA PHE A 4 -6.75 1.56 -18.36
C PHE A 4 -8.17 1.26 -17.88
N VAL A 5 -9.18 1.57 -18.70
CA VAL A 5 -10.59 1.28 -18.38
C VAL A 5 -10.82 -0.21 -18.24
N SER A 6 -10.22 -1.03 -19.13
CA SER A 6 -10.31 -2.50 -19.04
C SER A 6 -9.68 -3.02 -17.74
N GLY A 7 -8.52 -2.50 -17.35
CA GLY A 7 -7.87 -2.89 -16.09
C GLY A 7 -8.70 -2.52 -14.86
N PHE A 8 -9.32 -1.34 -14.83
CA PHE A 8 -10.23 -0.94 -13.76
C PHE A 8 -11.48 -1.85 -13.69
N LEU A 9 -12.09 -2.17 -14.84
CA LEU A 9 -13.23 -3.08 -14.89
C LEU A 9 -12.84 -4.49 -14.41
N LEU A 10 -11.64 -4.97 -14.76
CA LEU A 10 -11.12 -6.26 -14.27
C LEU A 10 -10.99 -6.26 -12.74
N ASP A 11 -10.46 -5.19 -12.11
CA ASP A 11 -10.42 -5.09 -10.65
C ASP A 11 -11.81 -5.09 -10.04
N CYS A 12 -12.76 -4.34 -10.58
CA CYS A 12 -14.15 -4.33 -10.11
C CYS A 12 -14.83 -5.71 -10.19
N LEU A 13 -14.48 -6.52 -11.18
CA LEU A 13 -15.08 -7.85 -11.41
C LEU A 13 -14.41 -8.93 -10.56
N PHE A 14 -13.10 -9.03 -10.59
CA PHE A 14 -12.35 -10.15 -10.01
C PHE A 14 -11.73 -9.82 -8.65
N GLY A 15 -11.26 -8.59 -8.43
CA GLY A 15 -10.43 -8.23 -7.27
C GLY A 15 -9.11 -9.00 -7.28
N ASP A 16 -8.47 -9.15 -6.12
CA ASP A 16 -7.18 -9.83 -5.98
C ASP A 16 -7.35 -11.27 -5.48
N PRO A 17 -7.45 -12.27 -6.35
CA PRO A 17 -7.52 -13.66 -5.92
C PRO A 17 -6.16 -14.11 -5.35
N TYR A 18 -6.19 -14.78 -4.19
CA TYR A 18 -4.98 -15.20 -3.46
C TYR A 18 -4.02 -16.11 -4.24
N TRP A 19 -4.53 -16.85 -5.24
CA TRP A 19 -3.72 -17.76 -6.06
C TRP A 19 -2.90 -17.05 -7.14
N MET A 20 -3.27 -15.81 -7.48
CA MET A 20 -2.61 -15.09 -8.57
C MET A 20 -1.29 -14.46 -8.09
N PRO A 21 -0.20 -14.61 -8.88
CA PRO A 21 1.04 -13.87 -8.62
C PRO A 21 0.77 -12.38 -8.64
N HIS A 22 1.11 -11.68 -7.54
CA HIS A 22 0.85 -10.25 -7.41
C HIS A 22 2.17 -9.47 -7.32
N PRO A 23 2.35 -8.39 -8.12
CA PRO A 23 3.59 -7.60 -8.13
C PRO A 23 4.01 -7.09 -6.75
N VAL A 24 3.05 -6.72 -5.90
CA VAL A 24 3.32 -6.27 -4.53
C VAL A 24 4.06 -7.31 -3.70
N ARG A 25 3.82 -8.61 -3.91
CA ARG A 25 4.56 -9.68 -3.20
C ARG A 25 6.03 -9.71 -3.61
N PHE A 26 6.32 -9.50 -4.91
CA PHE A 26 7.69 -9.41 -5.39
C PHE A 26 8.39 -8.16 -4.87
N MET A 27 7.70 -7.00 -4.87
CA MET A 27 8.20 -5.76 -4.26
C MET A 27 8.49 -5.97 -2.77
N GLY A 28 7.54 -6.57 -2.03
CA GLY A 28 7.72 -6.88 -0.61
C GLY A 28 8.90 -7.81 -0.32
N ASN A 29 9.10 -8.84 -1.14
CA ASN A 29 10.26 -9.73 -1.03
C ASN A 29 11.58 -8.98 -1.28
N LEU A 30 11.63 -8.11 -2.28
CA LEU A 30 12.79 -7.29 -2.57
C LEU A 30 13.10 -6.32 -1.42
N ILE A 31 12.08 -5.64 -0.88
CA ILE A 31 12.20 -4.74 0.27
C ILE A 31 12.74 -5.52 1.48
N SER A 32 12.16 -6.69 1.78
CA SER A 32 12.60 -7.53 2.91
C SER A 32 14.04 -8.04 2.73
N PHE A 33 14.43 -8.40 1.52
CA PHE A 33 15.79 -8.79 1.20
C PHE A 33 16.78 -7.64 1.42
N LEU A 34 16.45 -6.43 0.93
CA LEU A 34 17.28 -5.25 1.10
C LEU A 34 17.34 -4.79 2.56
N ASP A 35 16.22 -4.84 3.30
CA ASP A 35 16.21 -4.55 4.73
C ASP A 35 17.18 -5.46 5.49
N LYS A 36 17.10 -6.80 5.28
CA LYS A 36 18.02 -7.75 5.89
C LYS A 36 19.47 -7.50 5.50
N LYS A 37 19.74 -7.21 4.23
CA LYS A 37 21.10 -6.98 3.73
C LYS A 37 21.71 -5.69 4.26
N LEU A 38 20.93 -4.62 4.39
CA LEU A 38 21.40 -3.28 4.78
C LEU A 38 21.42 -3.06 6.29
N MET A 39 20.41 -3.61 7.00
CA MET A 39 20.23 -3.42 8.45
C MET A 39 20.58 -4.65 9.28
N GLY A 40 20.81 -5.80 8.65
CA GLY A 40 20.99 -7.09 9.35
C GLY A 40 19.66 -7.75 9.74
N GLU A 41 19.74 -8.99 10.24
CA GLU A 41 18.54 -9.74 10.64
C GLU A 41 17.86 -9.11 11.87
N LYS A 42 16.53 -9.16 11.87
CA LYS A 42 15.73 -8.76 13.04
C LYS A 42 15.99 -9.73 14.18
N HIS A 43 16.52 -9.27 15.30
CA HIS A 43 16.55 -10.08 16.51
C HIS A 43 15.15 -10.11 17.14
N LYS A 44 14.60 -11.31 17.39
CA LYS A 44 13.28 -11.55 18.02
C LYS A 44 13.07 -10.84 19.38
N GLY A 45 14.12 -10.28 19.98
CA GLY A 45 14.07 -9.53 21.23
C GLY A 45 13.83 -8.02 21.09
N GLU A 46 13.92 -7.48 19.87
CA GLU A 46 13.78 -6.03 19.63
C GLU A 46 12.31 -5.59 19.47
N GLU A 47 11.42 -6.50 19.04
CA GLU A 47 9.99 -6.18 18.87
C GLU A 47 9.31 -5.81 20.20
N LYS A 48 9.69 -6.46 21.33
CA LYS A 48 9.12 -6.15 22.66
C LYS A 48 9.66 -4.86 23.30
N LYS A 49 10.80 -4.35 22.83
CA LYS A 49 11.38 -3.06 23.31
C LYS A 49 11.00 -1.86 22.44
N ALA A 50 10.50 -2.10 21.22
CA ALA A 50 10.17 -1.05 20.27
C ALA A 50 8.91 -0.25 20.66
N ASP A 51 7.99 -0.87 21.40
CA ASP A 51 6.73 -0.24 21.84
C ASP A 51 6.86 0.54 23.15
N ALA A 52 8.04 0.60 23.78
CA ALA A 52 8.26 1.39 24.97
C ALA A 52 8.58 2.86 24.58
N PRO A 53 7.79 3.85 25.03
CA PRO A 53 7.96 5.25 24.66
C PRO A 53 9.32 5.88 25.08
N ASN A 54 10.14 5.18 25.84
CA ASN A 54 11.44 5.63 26.36
C ASN A 54 12.62 4.71 26.03
N GLY A 55 12.48 3.76 25.10
CA GLY A 55 13.50 2.73 24.83
C GLY A 55 14.49 3.03 23.69
N ALA A 56 14.42 4.15 23.02
CA ALA A 56 15.40 4.54 22.01
C ALA A 56 16.66 5.10 22.70
N GLY A 57 17.62 4.24 22.96
CA GLY A 57 18.97 4.69 23.30
C GLY A 57 19.41 5.76 22.27
N VAL A 58 19.99 6.86 22.73
CA VAL A 58 20.46 7.96 21.87
C VAL A 58 21.48 7.37 20.89
N LYS A 59 21.09 7.18 19.62
CA LYS A 59 22.01 6.77 18.56
C LYS A 59 22.95 7.93 18.27
N ASP A 60 24.21 7.63 18.03
CA ASP A 60 25.18 8.64 17.62
C ASP A 60 24.91 9.17 16.21
N ASP A 61 25.33 10.37 15.92
CA ASP A 61 25.09 11.05 14.64
C ASP A 61 25.65 10.28 13.43
N ALA A 62 26.72 9.51 13.60
CA ALA A 62 27.32 8.70 12.55
C ALA A 62 26.40 7.54 12.17
N THR A 63 25.84 6.85 13.17
CA THR A 63 24.86 5.76 12.99
C THR A 63 23.59 6.29 12.31
N ILE A 64 23.07 7.42 12.77
CA ILE A 64 21.88 8.06 12.16
C ILE A 64 22.12 8.36 10.67
N ARG A 65 23.25 8.94 10.33
CA ARG A 65 23.61 9.25 8.92
C ARG A 65 23.75 7.98 8.08
N SER A 66 24.35 6.94 8.65
CA SER A 66 24.49 5.64 8.00
C SER A 66 23.13 5.01 7.70
N GLU A 67 22.22 4.95 8.69
CA GLU A 67 20.88 4.40 8.52
C GLU A 67 20.07 5.18 7.47
N ARG A 68 20.14 6.51 7.46
CA ARG A 68 19.50 7.35 6.44
C ARG A 68 20.01 7.06 5.03
N ARG A 69 21.34 6.93 4.85
CA ARG A 69 21.94 6.57 3.53
C ARG A 69 21.49 5.21 3.06
N LYS A 70 21.45 4.22 3.94
CA LYS A 70 20.95 2.87 3.65
C LYS A 70 19.47 2.87 3.26
N GLY A 71 18.65 3.69 3.95
CA GLY A 71 17.24 3.86 3.59
C GLY A 71 17.04 4.51 2.23
N ILE A 72 17.81 5.53 1.89
CA ILE A 72 17.80 6.14 0.55
C ILE A 72 18.21 5.11 -0.51
N LEU A 73 19.26 4.32 -0.24
CA LEU A 73 19.71 3.27 -1.15
C LEU A 73 18.61 2.22 -1.39
N LEU A 74 17.90 1.80 -0.32
CA LEU A 74 16.74 0.91 -0.45
C LEU A 74 15.70 1.49 -1.40
N VAL A 75 15.30 2.76 -1.20
CA VAL A 75 14.30 3.44 -2.04
C VAL A 75 14.76 3.44 -3.50
N ILE A 76 16.00 3.87 -3.77
CA ILE A 76 16.54 3.91 -5.14
C ILE A 76 16.55 2.52 -5.77
N CYS A 77 17.02 1.49 -5.07
CA CYS A 77 17.06 0.12 -5.58
C CYS A 77 15.66 -0.44 -5.90
N VAL A 78 14.69 -0.24 -5.02
CA VAL A 78 13.32 -0.73 -5.23
C VAL A 78 12.68 0.00 -6.41
N LEU A 79 12.78 1.33 -6.48
CA LEU A 79 12.21 2.10 -7.58
C LEU A 79 12.85 1.77 -8.91
N ALA A 80 14.19 1.67 -8.96
CA ALA A 80 14.90 1.29 -10.17
C ALA A 80 14.51 -0.12 -10.65
N ALA A 81 14.50 -1.10 -9.74
CA ALA A 81 14.08 -2.46 -10.06
C ALA A 81 12.63 -2.50 -10.57
N THR A 82 11.71 -1.81 -9.89
CA THR A 82 10.31 -1.73 -10.31
C THR A 82 10.16 -1.08 -11.68
N ALA A 83 10.82 0.06 -11.91
CA ALA A 83 10.75 0.78 -13.19
C ALA A 83 11.32 -0.06 -14.34
N ILE A 84 12.48 -0.71 -14.13
CA ILE A 84 13.15 -1.55 -15.14
C ILE A 84 12.26 -2.76 -15.46
N VAL A 85 11.85 -3.53 -14.46
CA VAL A 85 11.07 -4.75 -14.68
C VAL A 85 9.72 -4.44 -15.31
N SER A 86 8.96 -3.48 -14.76
CA SER A 86 7.66 -3.10 -15.32
C SER A 86 7.79 -2.47 -16.71
N GLY A 87 8.85 -1.68 -16.94
CA GLY A 87 9.16 -1.09 -18.26
C GLY A 87 9.50 -2.15 -19.29
N ILE A 88 10.34 -3.13 -18.95
CA ILE A 88 10.68 -4.25 -19.87
C ILE A 88 9.43 -5.06 -20.23
N ILE A 89 8.57 -5.39 -19.25
CA ILE A 89 7.34 -6.14 -19.48
C ILE A 89 6.40 -5.34 -20.39
N PHE A 90 6.19 -4.05 -20.09
CA PHE A 90 5.30 -3.18 -20.84
C PHE A 90 5.79 -2.95 -22.28
N LEU A 91 7.04 -2.50 -22.46
CA LEU A 91 7.61 -2.22 -23.76
C LEU A 91 7.83 -3.50 -24.58
N GLY A 92 8.26 -4.58 -23.94
CA GLY A 92 8.44 -5.87 -24.59
C GLY A 92 7.14 -6.43 -25.15
N ALA A 93 6.02 -6.30 -24.41
CA ALA A 93 4.73 -6.74 -24.91
C ALA A 93 4.26 -5.96 -26.14
N TYR A 94 4.45 -4.63 -26.15
CA TYR A 94 4.14 -3.80 -27.32
C TYR A 94 5.09 -4.04 -28.51
N ALA A 95 6.35 -4.39 -28.24
CA ALA A 95 7.31 -4.74 -29.30
C ALA A 95 6.96 -6.07 -30.00
N ILE A 96 6.30 -6.99 -29.28
CA ILE A 96 5.85 -8.28 -29.86
C ILE A 96 4.60 -8.05 -30.73
N HIS A 97 3.55 -7.45 -30.15
CA HIS A 97 2.30 -7.18 -30.87
C HIS A 97 1.45 -6.16 -30.12
N PRO A 98 0.74 -5.23 -30.79
CA PRO A 98 -0.09 -4.22 -30.14
C PRO A 98 -1.19 -4.80 -29.25
N ILE A 99 -1.81 -5.93 -29.61
CA ILE A 99 -2.81 -6.61 -28.77
C ILE A 99 -2.16 -7.19 -27.52
N ALA A 100 -0.96 -7.77 -27.61
CA ALA A 100 -0.22 -8.25 -26.44
C ALA A 100 0.11 -7.08 -25.49
N GLY A 101 0.55 -5.95 -26.02
CA GLY A 101 0.76 -4.72 -25.27
C GLY A 101 -0.49 -4.26 -24.54
N PHE A 102 -1.63 -4.20 -25.25
CA PHE A 102 -2.92 -3.83 -24.64
C PHE A 102 -3.33 -4.77 -23.50
N VAL A 103 -3.19 -6.09 -23.68
CA VAL A 103 -3.55 -7.07 -22.65
C VAL A 103 -2.65 -6.94 -21.42
N VAL A 104 -1.33 -6.82 -21.63
CA VAL A 104 -0.38 -6.63 -20.53
C VAL A 104 -0.62 -5.32 -19.79
N GLU A 105 -0.88 -4.22 -20.50
CA GLU A 105 -1.22 -2.93 -19.90
C GLU A 105 -2.48 -3.02 -19.05
N ALA A 106 -3.53 -3.69 -19.56
CA ALA A 106 -4.77 -3.89 -18.81
C ALA A 106 -4.55 -4.76 -17.56
N ILE A 107 -3.76 -5.84 -17.65
CA ILE A 107 -3.43 -6.69 -16.51
C ILE A 107 -2.56 -5.94 -15.49
N MET A 108 -1.55 -5.18 -15.93
CA MET A 108 -0.74 -4.38 -15.03
C MET A 108 -1.59 -3.35 -14.29
N THR A 109 -2.50 -2.65 -14.99
CA THR A 109 -3.43 -1.69 -14.40
C THR A 109 -4.34 -2.38 -13.38
N TYR A 110 -4.89 -3.53 -13.70
CA TYR A 110 -5.70 -4.35 -12.80
C TYR A 110 -4.97 -4.68 -11.50
N GLN A 111 -3.71 -5.12 -11.59
CA GLN A 111 -2.90 -5.51 -10.44
C GLN A 111 -2.39 -4.33 -9.58
N ILE A 112 -2.53 -3.10 -10.05
CA ILE A 112 -2.20 -1.88 -9.30
C ILE A 112 -3.34 -1.48 -8.38
N LEU A 113 -4.58 -1.74 -8.78
CA LEU A 113 -5.82 -1.32 -8.11
C LEU A 113 -6.26 -2.33 -7.04
N ALA A 114 -7.02 -1.87 -6.07
CA ALA A 114 -7.52 -2.70 -4.99
C ALA A 114 -8.98 -2.35 -4.60
N ALA A 115 -9.78 -1.78 -5.53
CA ALA A 115 -11.13 -1.30 -5.22
C ALA A 115 -12.05 -2.45 -4.78
N ARG A 116 -12.04 -3.57 -5.51
CA ARG A 116 -12.87 -4.74 -5.19
C ARG A 116 -12.45 -5.41 -3.89
N CYS A 117 -11.14 -5.49 -3.65
CA CYS A 117 -10.63 -6.06 -2.40
C CYS A 117 -11.08 -5.22 -1.20
N LEU A 118 -10.91 -3.90 -1.27
CA LEU A 118 -11.35 -2.96 -0.24
C LEU A 118 -12.87 -3.07 0.01
N GLN A 119 -13.68 -3.12 -1.05
CA GLN A 119 -15.12 -3.29 -0.94
C GLN A 119 -15.49 -4.60 -0.23
N LYS A 120 -14.86 -5.72 -0.61
CA LYS A 120 -15.14 -7.02 0.02
C LYS A 120 -14.80 -7.02 1.50
N GLU A 121 -13.63 -6.53 1.86
CA GLU A 121 -13.17 -6.57 3.26
C GLU A 121 -13.98 -5.61 4.14
N SER A 122 -14.28 -4.40 3.68
CA SER A 122 -15.14 -3.47 4.42
C SER A 122 -16.58 -3.99 4.59
N THR A 123 -17.12 -4.66 3.58
CA THR A 123 -18.46 -5.27 3.66
C THR A 123 -18.52 -6.38 4.71
N LYS A 124 -17.43 -7.13 4.95
CA LYS A 124 -17.41 -8.13 6.04
C LYS A 124 -17.58 -7.47 7.41
N VAL A 125 -16.90 -6.35 7.67
CA VAL A 125 -17.04 -5.58 8.91
C VAL A 125 -18.47 -5.08 9.08
N TYR A 126 -19.03 -4.45 8.05
CA TYR A 126 -20.42 -3.97 8.05
C TYR A 126 -21.42 -5.10 8.33
N THR A 127 -21.25 -6.25 7.68
CA THR A 127 -22.16 -7.39 7.82
C THR A 127 -22.11 -7.98 9.23
N ALA A 128 -20.94 -8.06 9.85
CA ALA A 128 -20.77 -8.53 11.22
C ALA A 128 -21.41 -7.57 12.22
N LEU A 129 -21.18 -6.24 12.09
CA LEU A 129 -21.82 -5.22 12.93
C LEU A 129 -23.35 -5.26 12.79
N LYS A 130 -23.88 -5.36 11.57
CA LYS A 130 -25.34 -5.46 11.33
C LYS A 130 -25.98 -6.68 11.98
N LYS A 131 -25.21 -7.75 12.21
CA LYS A 131 -25.66 -8.97 12.90
C LYS A 131 -25.45 -8.92 14.42
N ASN A 132 -24.98 -7.80 14.98
CA ASN A 132 -24.55 -7.65 16.37
C ASN A 132 -23.47 -8.67 16.77
N ASP A 133 -22.65 -9.13 15.80
CA ASP A 133 -21.51 -10.02 16.03
C ASP A 133 -20.24 -9.18 16.21
N LEU A 134 -20.02 -8.70 17.44
CA LEU A 134 -18.86 -7.87 17.78
C LEU A 134 -17.53 -8.65 17.64
N LEU A 135 -17.51 -9.95 17.93
CA LEU A 135 -16.32 -10.76 17.79
C LEU A 135 -15.92 -10.94 16.31
N GLY A 136 -16.91 -11.27 15.47
CA GLY A 136 -16.73 -11.33 14.02
C GLY A 136 -16.32 -9.98 13.42
N ALA A 137 -16.89 -8.86 13.92
CA ALA A 137 -16.55 -7.52 13.47
C ALA A 137 -15.11 -7.13 13.86
N ARG A 138 -14.66 -7.45 15.08
CA ARG A 138 -13.27 -7.26 15.52
C ARG A 138 -12.29 -8.06 14.65
N TYR A 139 -12.62 -9.32 14.37
CA TYR A 139 -11.82 -10.16 13.48
C TYR A 139 -11.78 -9.58 12.05
N ALA A 140 -12.92 -9.22 11.49
CA ALA A 140 -12.98 -8.65 10.14
C ALA A 140 -12.16 -7.36 10.02
N VAL A 141 -12.29 -6.44 11.00
CA VAL A 141 -11.52 -5.18 10.98
C VAL A 141 -10.03 -5.41 11.22
N SER A 142 -9.62 -6.43 12.00
CA SER A 142 -8.21 -6.75 12.21
C SER A 142 -7.48 -7.17 10.93
N MET A 143 -8.22 -7.61 9.91
CA MET A 143 -7.66 -7.98 8.60
C MET A 143 -7.29 -6.75 7.73
N ILE A 144 -7.78 -5.57 8.09
CA ILE A 144 -7.58 -4.34 7.31
C ILE A 144 -6.92 -3.21 8.10
N VAL A 145 -6.75 -3.34 9.43
CA VAL A 145 -6.06 -2.35 10.27
C VAL A 145 -4.81 -2.95 10.91
N GLY A 146 -3.78 -2.13 11.10
CA GLY A 146 -2.50 -2.52 11.71
C GLY A 146 -2.45 -2.36 13.24
N ARG A 147 -3.60 -2.28 13.94
CA ARG A 147 -3.67 -2.08 15.40
C ARG A 147 -4.43 -3.20 16.10
N ASP A 148 -4.28 -3.32 17.42
CA ASP A 148 -5.06 -4.27 18.22
C ASP A 148 -6.55 -3.89 18.19
N THR A 149 -7.37 -4.83 17.75
CA THR A 149 -8.82 -4.67 17.61
C THR A 149 -9.62 -5.36 18.71
N ASN A 150 -8.97 -6.17 19.55
CA ASN A 150 -9.64 -7.00 20.56
C ASN A 150 -10.35 -6.17 21.65
N VAL A 151 -9.86 -4.95 21.89
CA VAL A 151 -10.38 -4.05 22.93
C VAL A 151 -11.43 -3.07 22.40
N LEU A 152 -11.70 -3.05 21.08
CA LEU A 152 -12.62 -2.08 20.48
C LEU A 152 -14.08 -2.48 20.75
N ASP A 153 -14.90 -1.51 21.11
CA ASP A 153 -16.37 -1.63 21.10
C ASP A 153 -16.92 -1.47 19.66
N GLU A 154 -18.22 -1.55 19.48
CA GLU A 154 -18.86 -1.42 18.15
C GLU A 154 -18.53 -0.09 17.49
N ALA A 155 -18.59 1.01 18.24
CA ALA A 155 -18.26 2.35 17.75
C ALA A 155 -16.78 2.44 17.36
N GLY A 156 -15.88 1.83 18.14
CA GLY A 156 -14.46 1.73 17.86
C GLY A 156 -14.14 0.93 16.59
N VAL A 157 -14.84 -0.21 16.41
CA VAL A 157 -14.73 -1.03 15.18
C VAL A 157 -15.22 -0.26 13.95
N ALA A 158 -16.40 0.38 14.06
CA ALA A 158 -16.95 1.17 12.96
C ALA A 158 -16.03 2.34 12.58
N ARG A 159 -15.51 3.08 13.56
CA ARG A 159 -14.54 4.17 13.34
C ARG A 159 -13.27 3.66 12.67
N ALA A 160 -12.69 2.56 13.17
CA ALA A 160 -11.50 1.97 12.59
C ALA A 160 -11.72 1.54 11.13
N ALA A 161 -12.87 0.95 10.82
CA ALA A 161 -13.22 0.57 9.46
C ALA A 161 -13.35 1.79 8.53
N VAL A 162 -14.04 2.85 8.97
CA VAL A 162 -14.22 4.08 8.18
C VAL A 162 -12.89 4.77 7.93
N GLU A 163 -12.04 4.92 8.95
CA GLU A 163 -10.69 5.49 8.82
C GLU A 163 -9.86 4.72 7.78
N THR A 164 -9.82 3.40 7.91
CA THR A 164 -9.04 2.54 7.00
C THR A 164 -9.59 2.53 5.59
N VAL A 165 -10.92 2.52 5.42
CA VAL A 165 -11.53 2.61 4.09
C VAL A 165 -11.22 3.95 3.43
N ALA A 166 -11.26 5.05 4.18
CA ALA A 166 -10.92 6.37 3.64
C ALA A 166 -9.44 6.44 3.20
N GLU A 167 -8.51 5.96 4.03
CA GLU A 167 -7.08 5.86 3.73
C GLU A 167 -6.83 4.95 2.52
N SER A 168 -7.35 3.72 2.57
CA SER A 168 -7.15 2.73 1.50
C SER A 168 -7.83 3.11 0.18
N THR A 169 -8.91 3.93 0.21
CA THR A 169 -9.49 4.50 -1.02
C THR A 169 -8.51 5.46 -1.67
N SER A 170 -7.81 6.29 -0.88
CA SER A 170 -6.74 7.13 -1.41
C SER A 170 -5.62 6.29 -2.01
N ASP A 171 -5.03 5.40 -1.21
CA ASP A 171 -3.76 4.75 -1.50
C ASP A 171 -3.90 3.49 -2.36
N GLY A 172 -5.06 2.85 -2.32
CA GLY A 172 -5.35 1.63 -3.07
C GLY A 172 -6.17 1.84 -4.35
N VAL A 173 -6.79 3.01 -4.52
CA VAL A 173 -7.67 3.28 -5.68
C VAL A 173 -7.32 4.60 -6.36
N ILE A 174 -7.52 5.73 -5.69
CA ILE A 174 -7.44 7.06 -6.34
C ILE A 174 -6.01 7.40 -6.76
N ALA A 175 -5.03 7.24 -5.88
CA ALA A 175 -3.65 7.54 -6.20
C ALA A 175 -3.08 6.60 -7.29
N PRO A 176 -3.25 5.26 -7.20
CA PRO A 176 -2.85 4.37 -8.28
C PRO A 176 -3.52 4.71 -9.62
N MET A 177 -4.82 5.03 -9.63
CA MET A 177 -5.54 5.46 -10.83
C MET A 177 -4.93 6.73 -11.42
N LEU A 178 -4.67 7.75 -10.58
CA LEU A 178 -4.10 9.02 -11.01
C LEU A 178 -2.71 8.82 -11.65
N TYR A 179 -1.82 8.09 -10.98
CA TYR A 179 -0.47 7.84 -11.50
C TYR A 179 -0.48 6.96 -12.75
N THR A 180 -1.37 5.97 -12.82
CA THR A 180 -1.54 5.15 -14.04
C THR A 180 -2.10 5.98 -15.20
N ALA A 181 -3.03 6.90 -14.94
CA ALA A 181 -3.56 7.79 -15.97
C ALA A 181 -2.53 8.80 -16.49
N LEU A 182 -1.61 9.28 -15.62
CA LEU A 182 -0.57 10.25 -15.98
C LEU A 182 0.61 9.63 -16.74
N GLY A 183 1.07 8.45 -16.35
CA GLY A 183 2.30 7.85 -16.87
C GLY A 183 2.19 6.36 -17.19
N GLY A 184 0.98 5.87 -17.41
CA GLY A 184 0.73 4.46 -17.73
C GLY A 184 0.98 3.51 -16.56
N PRO A 185 0.89 2.20 -16.81
CA PRO A 185 0.99 1.20 -15.76
C PRO A 185 2.37 1.16 -15.08
N VAL A 186 3.42 1.61 -15.77
CA VAL A 186 4.78 1.68 -15.19
C VAL A 186 4.82 2.70 -14.05
N LEU A 187 4.24 3.90 -14.24
CA LEU A 187 4.19 4.90 -13.18
C LEU A 187 3.27 4.46 -12.04
N GLY A 188 2.15 3.79 -12.34
CA GLY A 188 1.30 3.16 -11.34
C GLY A 188 2.02 2.09 -10.51
N MET A 189 2.88 1.26 -11.13
CA MET A 189 3.73 0.29 -10.42
C MET A 189 4.77 0.97 -9.53
N ILE A 190 5.39 2.06 -9.99
CA ILE A 190 6.33 2.86 -9.21
C ILE A 190 5.61 3.45 -7.98
N TYR A 191 4.43 4.01 -8.15
CA TYR A 191 3.60 4.47 -7.03
C TYR A 191 3.35 3.34 -6.04
N LYS A 192 2.93 2.16 -6.53
CA LYS A 192 2.66 1.00 -5.67
C LYS A 192 3.88 0.53 -4.90
N ALA A 193 5.08 0.63 -5.51
CA ALA A 193 6.34 0.32 -4.84
C ALA A 193 6.64 1.30 -3.70
N VAL A 194 6.38 2.61 -3.87
CA VAL A 194 6.54 3.61 -2.79
C VAL A 194 5.60 3.31 -1.64
N ASN A 195 4.32 3.13 -1.91
CA ASN A 195 3.31 2.79 -0.91
C ASN A 195 3.62 1.48 -0.17
N THR A 196 4.16 0.46 -0.88
CA THR A 196 4.60 -0.79 -0.27
C THR A 196 5.83 -0.60 0.62
N MET A 197 6.79 0.24 0.22
CA MET A 197 7.95 0.58 1.07
C MET A 197 7.52 1.28 2.35
N ASP A 198 6.63 2.27 2.28
CA ASP A 198 6.11 2.94 3.45
C ASP A 198 5.42 1.96 4.39
N SER A 199 4.52 1.12 3.88
CA SER A 199 3.82 0.09 4.65
C SER A 199 4.74 -0.95 5.30
N MET A 200 5.95 -1.19 4.78
CA MET A 200 6.89 -2.20 5.30
C MET A 200 7.98 -1.63 6.20
N VAL A 201 8.47 -0.43 5.91
CA VAL A 201 9.63 0.16 6.60
C VAL A 201 9.40 1.61 7.05
N GLY A 202 8.25 2.24 6.73
CA GLY A 202 7.92 3.63 7.10
C GLY A 202 7.55 3.83 8.56
N TYR A 203 7.43 2.76 9.35
CA TYR A 203 7.02 2.85 10.76
C TYR A 203 8.02 3.61 11.64
N LYS A 204 7.52 4.38 12.60
CA LYS A 204 8.32 5.09 13.60
C LYS A 204 8.81 4.19 14.74
N SER A 205 9.25 2.97 14.43
CA SER A 205 9.88 2.06 15.39
C SER A 205 11.36 2.41 15.57
N SER A 206 11.98 1.94 16.65
CA SER A 206 13.41 2.15 16.92
C SER A 206 14.33 1.69 15.77
N ARG A 207 13.91 0.65 15.03
CA ARG A 207 14.61 0.11 13.86
C ARG A 207 14.50 1.02 12.64
N TYR A 208 13.29 1.50 12.33
CA TYR A 208 12.99 2.18 11.06
C TYR A 208 12.96 3.70 11.14
N LEU A 209 13.08 4.29 12.33
CA LEU A 209 12.97 5.74 12.56
C LEU A 209 13.84 6.57 11.60
N TYR A 210 15.05 6.13 11.34
CA TYR A 210 15.98 6.80 10.44
C TYR A 210 16.09 6.09 9.09
N PHE A 211 16.05 4.77 9.07
CA PHE A 211 16.15 3.96 7.85
C PHE A 211 14.90 4.13 6.95
N GLY A 212 13.70 3.99 7.50
CA GLY A 212 12.45 4.10 6.74
C GLY A 212 12.03 5.53 6.39
N ARG A 213 12.72 6.54 6.96
CA ARG A 213 12.34 7.94 6.78
C ARG A 213 12.28 8.41 5.33
N ALA A 214 13.14 7.87 4.46
CA ALA A 214 13.15 8.23 3.05
C ALA A 214 11.90 7.70 2.33
N ALA A 215 11.50 6.45 2.61
CA ALA A 215 10.28 5.85 2.07
C ALA A 215 9.03 6.60 2.55
N ALA A 216 8.90 6.82 3.87
CA ALA A 216 7.78 7.54 4.45
C ALA A 216 7.62 8.96 3.87
N LYS A 217 8.70 9.74 3.80
CA LYS A 217 8.64 11.08 3.22
C LYS A 217 8.30 11.09 1.73
N LEU A 218 8.78 10.11 0.98
CA LEU A 218 8.46 9.99 -0.44
C LEU A 218 6.98 9.68 -0.61
N ASP A 219 6.42 8.76 0.20
CA ASP A 219 5.00 8.43 0.22
C ASP A 219 4.15 9.66 0.58
N ASP A 220 4.49 10.39 1.64
CA ASP A 220 3.83 11.65 2.02
C ASP A 220 3.75 12.64 0.84
N VAL A 221 4.85 12.80 0.08
CA VAL A 221 4.92 13.76 -1.03
C VAL A 221 4.04 13.31 -2.20
N ILE A 222 4.12 12.04 -2.60
CA ILE A 222 3.35 11.57 -3.75
C ILE A 222 1.86 11.42 -3.43
N ASN A 223 1.49 11.19 -2.17
CA ASN A 223 0.09 11.13 -1.72
C ASN A 223 -0.51 12.50 -1.42
N TRP A 224 0.27 13.58 -1.44
CA TRP A 224 -0.22 14.91 -1.08
C TRP A 224 -1.40 15.40 -1.96
N VAL A 225 -1.35 15.19 -3.27
CA VAL A 225 -2.45 15.54 -4.20
C VAL A 225 -3.55 14.46 -4.18
N PRO A 226 -3.24 13.17 -4.36
CA PRO A 226 -4.25 12.10 -4.36
C PRO A 226 -5.15 12.08 -3.13
N ALA A 227 -4.57 12.26 -1.94
CA ALA A 227 -5.33 12.27 -0.69
C ALA A 227 -6.40 13.38 -0.64
N ARG A 228 -6.11 14.56 -1.21
CA ARG A 228 -7.08 15.67 -1.29
C ARG A 228 -8.18 15.39 -2.30
N ILE A 229 -7.83 14.84 -3.45
CA ILE A 229 -8.81 14.40 -4.46
C ILE A 229 -9.71 13.32 -3.86
N SER A 230 -9.13 12.33 -3.17
CA SER A 230 -9.87 11.26 -2.50
C SER A 230 -10.85 11.81 -1.47
N ALA A 231 -10.40 12.73 -0.60
CA ALA A 231 -11.25 13.35 0.41
C ALA A 231 -12.45 14.09 -0.23
N LEU A 232 -12.21 14.87 -1.28
CA LEU A 232 -13.29 15.56 -2.00
C LEU A 232 -14.29 14.59 -2.64
N LEU A 233 -13.80 13.51 -3.26
CA LEU A 233 -14.67 12.50 -3.86
C LEU A 233 -15.48 11.73 -2.82
N LEU A 234 -14.89 11.42 -1.66
CA LEU A 234 -15.61 10.76 -0.56
C LEU A 234 -16.68 11.66 0.06
N ILE A 235 -16.38 12.96 0.25
CA ILE A 235 -17.36 13.94 0.74
C ILE A 235 -18.52 14.09 -0.28
N ALA A 236 -18.20 14.25 -1.57
CA ALA A 236 -19.21 14.34 -2.61
C ALA A 236 -20.07 13.05 -2.67
N GLY A 237 -19.43 11.87 -2.65
CA GLY A 237 -20.13 10.59 -2.65
C GLY A 237 -21.04 10.41 -1.45
N SER A 238 -20.61 10.79 -0.25
CA SER A 238 -21.44 10.71 0.97
C SER A 238 -22.65 11.64 0.90
N ALA A 239 -22.50 12.82 0.31
CA ALA A 239 -23.61 13.77 0.13
C ALA A 239 -24.71 13.23 -0.82
N PHE A 240 -24.32 12.45 -1.85
CA PHE A 240 -25.30 11.80 -2.75
C PHE A 240 -25.98 10.57 -2.13
N LEU A 241 -25.33 9.90 -1.18
CA LEU A 241 -25.86 8.67 -0.54
C LEU A 241 -26.67 8.96 0.73
N SER A 242 -26.58 10.16 1.29
CA SER A 242 -27.32 10.59 2.49
C SER A 242 -28.72 11.13 2.21
N VAL A 243 -29.26 10.95 0.99
CA VAL A 243 -30.63 11.31 0.61
C VAL A 243 -31.59 10.13 0.76
#